data_0749fd2bd174167037e9286277f76a75
#
_entry.id   0749fd2bd174167037e9286277f76a75
#
_cell.length_a   1.000
_cell.length_b   1.000
_cell.length_c   1.000
_cell.angle_alpha   90.00
_cell.angle_beta   90.00
_cell.angle_gamma   90.00
#
_symmetry.space_group_name_H-M   'P 1'
#
loop_
_entity.id
_entity.type
_entity.pdbx_description
1 polymer ?
#
loop_
_entity_poly.entity_id
_entity_poly.type
_entity_poly.pdbx_seq_one_letter_code
_entity_poly.pdbx_strand_id
1 'polypeptide(L)'
;MMKVNTSPVSSTVNAVGALIAEDSVVLRPEIDGRIAKLLFKEGQPVKKGAVLVVLDSADQRARLAAAQADLKLAESRYKRSEELVAQNFISKQALDEARANLDILRARLRQEQVALDKTVIRAPFAALVGLRQVSPGAYVNKGDDLVRLDAIGNLKLEVPVPETYLPLVRIGLPITLTIDALPGQSFSGKVHAIDPVVDPVSRNVRVRARIANPKGQLKPGMFARATADLGGKTSAILLPEQVIVPRPDGNYVFLAVD
;
A
#
# COMPACT_ATOMS: atom_id res chain seq x y z
N MET A 1 48.36 22.79 28.29
CA MET A 1 48.05 23.19 26.92
C MET A 1 47.49 22.00 26.16
N MET A 2 46.42 22.16 25.41
CA MET A 2 45.81 21.11 24.63
C MET A 2 45.96 21.45 23.14
N LYS A 3 46.42 20.47 22.36
CA LYS A 3 46.57 20.66 20.92
C LYS A 3 45.18 20.54 20.26
N VAL A 4 44.81 21.53 19.53
CA VAL A 4 43.51 21.58 18.84
C VAL A 4 43.63 20.78 17.54
N ASN A 5 42.76 19.79 17.37
CA ASN A 5 42.68 19.01 16.15
C ASN A 5 41.36 19.31 15.42
N THR A 6 41.45 19.41 14.11
CA THR A 6 40.24 19.42 13.27
C THR A 6 39.70 18.00 13.12
N SER A 7 38.44 17.83 13.40
CA SER A 7 37.75 16.57 13.19
C SER A 7 36.59 16.73 12.18
N PRO A 8 36.36 15.75 11.31
CA PRO A 8 35.21 15.81 10.43
C PRO A 8 33.93 15.68 11.25
N VAL A 9 33.09 16.67 11.21
CA VAL A 9 31.74 16.65 11.80
C VAL A 9 30.74 16.41 10.69
N SER A 10 29.98 15.31 10.81
CA SER A 10 28.87 15.02 9.90
C SER A 10 27.59 15.66 10.44
N SER A 11 26.89 16.38 9.58
CA SER A 11 25.53 16.86 9.89
C SER A 11 24.56 15.69 9.91
N THR A 12 24.09 15.32 11.09
CA THR A 12 23.05 14.29 11.23
C THR A 12 21.71 14.93 11.59
N VAL A 13 20.64 14.46 10.98
CA VAL A 13 19.27 14.81 11.38
C VAL A 13 18.66 13.62 12.08
N ASN A 14 18.13 13.87 13.28
CA ASN A 14 17.36 12.92 14.04
C ASN A 14 15.90 13.35 14.01
N ALA A 15 15.01 12.42 13.66
CA ALA A 15 13.59 12.67 13.65
C ALA A 15 12.82 11.41 14.09
N VAL A 16 11.66 11.61 14.67
CA VAL A 16 10.77 10.51 15.07
C VAL A 16 9.65 10.42 14.06
N GLY A 17 9.37 9.20 13.59
CA GLY A 17 8.31 8.93 12.64
C GLY A 17 7.56 7.65 12.96
N ALA A 18 6.52 7.39 12.20
CA ALA A 18 5.70 6.20 12.32
C ALA A 18 5.93 5.26 11.14
N LEU A 19 6.00 3.96 11.41
CA LEU A 19 6.00 2.93 10.39
C LEU A 19 4.57 2.72 9.88
N ILE A 20 4.41 2.71 8.57
CA ILE A 20 3.16 2.40 7.89
C ILE A 20 3.38 1.22 6.93
N ALA A 21 2.33 0.46 6.66
CA ALA A 21 2.41 -0.62 5.68
C ALA A 21 2.76 -0.10 4.28
N GLU A 22 3.41 -0.91 3.44
CA GLU A 22 3.63 -0.58 2.02
C GLU A 22 2.28 -0.31 1.34
N ASP A 23 1.34 -1.23 1.51
CA ASP A 23 -0.05 -1.10 1.11
C ASP A 23 -0.94 -1.61 2.25
N SER A 24 -2.07 -0.96 2.44
CA SER A 24 -3.08 -1.34 3.44
C SER A 24 -4.46 -1.18 2.85
N VAL A 25 -5.32 -2.18 3.05
CA VAL A 25 -6.70 -2.15 2.58
C VAL A 25 -7.60 -2.87 3.57
N VAL A 26 -8.80 -2.34 3.79
CA VAL A 26 -9.88 -3.09 4.42
C VAL A 26 -10.70 -3.72 3.30
N LEU A 27 -10.73 -5.07 3.28
CA LEU A 27 -11.52 -5.78 2.30
C LEU A 27 -13.01 -5.61 2.61
N ARG A 28 -13.76 -5.31 1.56
CA ARG A 28 -15.21 -5.10 1.60
C ARG A 28 -15.87 -5.85 0.46
N PRO A 29 -17.09 -6.41 0.64
CA PRO A 29 -17.84 -7.00 -0.44
C PRO A 29 -18.35 -5.91 -1.40
N GLU A 30 -18.41 -6.23 -2.69
CA GLU A 30 -18.99 -5.36 -3.71
C GLU A 30 -20.49 -5.59 -3.92
N ILE A 31 -21.01 -6.68 -3.37
CA ILE A 31 -22.42 -7.09 -3.40
C ILE A 31 -22.85 -7.58 -2.03
N ASP A 32 -24.13 -7.54 -1.77
CA ASP A 32 -24.72 -8.10 -0.56
C ASP A 32 -24.76 -9.64 -0.65
N GLY A 33 -24.68 -10.30 0.50
CA GLY A 33 -24.80 -11.75 0.54
C GLY A 33 -24.43 -12.37 1.86
N ARG A 34 -24.69 -13.68 1.99
CA ARG A 34 -24.30 -14.46 3.15
C ARG A 34 -22.88 -14.99 2.95
N ILE A 35 -22.05 -14.95 3.97
CA ILE A 35 -20.72 -15.56 3.95
C ILE A 35 -20.87 -17.07 4.00
N ALA A 36 -20.50 -17.74 2.89
CA ALA A 36 -20.46 -19.18 2.81
C ALA A 36 -19.19 -19.76 3.44
N LYS A 37 -18.01 -19.14 3.16
CA LYS A 37 -16.72 -19.64 3.64
C LYS A 37 -15.75 -18.47 3.89
N LEU A 38 -14.92 -18.63 4.94
CA LEU A 38 -13.72 -17.86 5.18
C LEU A 38 -12.52 -18.79 4.99
N LEU A 39 -11.63 -18.46 4.06
CA LEU A 39 -10.50 -19.30 3.63
C LEU A 39 -9.15 -18.74 4.08
N PHE A 40 -9.12 -18.02 5.18
CA PHE A 40 -7.91 -17.47 5.79
C PHE A 40 -7.93 -17.71 7.30
N LYS A 41 -6.76 -17.59 7.92
CA LYS A 41 -6.62 -17.50 9.36
C LYS A 41 -6.06 -16.12 9.72
N GLU A 42 -6.54 -15.57 10.83
CA GLU A 42 -6.06 -14.30 11.39
C GLU A 42 -4.55 -14.35 11.67
N GLY A 43 -3.84 -13.30 11.38
CA GLY A 43 -2.39 -13.21 11.59
C GLY A 43 -1.55 -14.03 10.62
N GLN A 44 -2.12 -14.65 9.57
CA GLN A 44 -1.36 -15.42 8.60
C GLN A 44 -1.06 -14.63 7.32
N PRO A 45 0.10 -14.88 6.69
CA PRO A 45 0.42 -14.30 5.39
C PRO A 45 -0.41 -14.93 4.27
N VAL A 46 -0.88 -14.11 3.34
CA VAL A 46 -1.60 -14.53 2.13
C VAL A 46 -0.90 -13.97 0.89
N LYS A 47 -0.98 -14.71 -0.21
CA LYS A 47 -0.44 -14.29 -1.51
C LYS A 47 -1.46 -13.45 -2.26
N LYS A 48 -0.98 -12.60 -3.18
CA LYS A 48 -1.84 -11.90 -4.15
C LYS A 48 -2.73 -12.90 -4.89
N GLY A 49 -4.03 -12.60 -5.03
CA GLY A 49 -5.03 -13.44 -5.70
C GLY A 49 -5.60 -14.57 -4.83
N ALA A 50 -5.07 -14.80 -3.61
CA ALA A 50 -5.63 -15.81 -2.70
C ALA A 50 -7.10 -15.50 -2.40
N VAL A 51 -7.95 -16.52 -2.47
CA VAL A 51 -9.37 -16.41 -2.09
C VAL A 51 -9.47 -16.33 -0.57
N LEU A 52 -10.11 -15.29 -0.07
CA LEU A 52 -10.24 -15.06 1.37
C LEU A 52 -11.67 -15.27 1.84
N VAL A 53 -12.63 -14.73 1.11
CA VAL A 53 -14.06 -14.84 1.47
C VAL A 53 -14.83 -15.32 0.26
N VAL A 54 -15.75 -16.24 0.49
CA VAL A 54 -16.71 -16.71 -0.51
C VAL A 54 -18.11 -16.42 0.03
N LEU A 55 -18.87 -15.65 -0.71
CA LEU A 55 -20.30 -15.44 -0.46
C LEU A 55 -21.10 -16.61 -1.06
N ASP A 56 -22.30 -16.82 -0.54
CA ASP A 56 -23.26 -17.71 -1.18
C ASP A 56 -23.58 -17.19 -2.58
N SER A 57 -23.42 -18.03 -3.56
CA SER A 57 -23.52 -17.70 -4.98
C SER A 57 -24.56 -18.55 -5.72
N ALA A 58 -25.49 -19.18 -5.00
CA ALA A 58 -26.48 -20.05 -5.61
C ALA A 58 -27.34 -19.30 -6.66
N ASP A 59 -27.83 -18.10 -6.29
CA ASP A 59 -28.63 -17.25 -7.19
C ASP A 59 -27.81 -16.77 -8.40
N GLN A 60 -26.58 -16.28 -8.19
CA GLN A 60 -25.71 -15.83 -9.27
C GLN A 60 -25.36 -16.96 -10.25
N ARG A 61 -25.14 -18.18 -9.75
CA ARG A 61 -24.90 -19.35 -10.61
C ARG A 61 -26.13 -19.72 -11.43
N ALA A 62 -27.33 -19.65 -10.83
CA ALA A 62 -28.57 -19.92 -11.55
C ALA A 62 -28.81 -18.89 -12.67
N ARG A 63 -28.59 -17.59 -12.38
CA ARG A 63 -28.69 -16.53 -13.39
C ARG A 63 -27.66 -16.69 -14.51
N LEU A 64 -26.43 -17.03 -14.18
CA LEU A 64 -25.38 -17.30 -15.17
C LEU A 64 -25.77 -18.47 -16.07
N ALA A 65 -26.28 -19.57 -15.51
CA ALA A 65 -26.72 -20.73 -16.28
C ALA A 65 -27.89 -20.37 -17.22
N ALA A 66 -28.85 -19.57 -16.78
CA ALA A 66 -29.94 -19.07 -17.61
C ALA A 66 -29.40 -18.20 -18.76
N ALA A 67 -28.52 -17.26 -18.50
CA ALA A 67 -27.91 -16.41 -19.52
C ALA A 67 -27.08 -17.21 -20.53
N GLN A 68 -26.42 -18.29 -20.10
CA GLN A 68 -25.71 -19.21 -20.99
C GLN A 68 -26.67 -19.94 -21.93
N ALA A 69 -27.81 -20.39 -21.42
CA ALA A 69 -28.83 -21.08 -22.24
C ALA A 69 -29.45 -20.11 -23.28
N ASP A 70 -29.78 -18.88 -22.85
CA ASP A 70 -30.32 -17.85 -23.74
C ASP A 70 -29.31 -17.50 -24.86
N LEU A 71 -28.04 -17.34 -24.52
CA LEU A 71 -26.99 -17.07 -25.51
C LEU A 71 -26.86 -18.21 -26.52
N LYS A 72 -26.83 -19.46 -26.05
CA LYS A 72 -26.74 -20.63 -26.93
C LYS A 72 -27.92 -20.72 -27.92
N LEU A 73 -29.12 -20.36 -27.48
CA LEU A 73 -30.30 -20.28 -28.34
C LEU A 73 -30.12 -19.16 -29.40
N ALA A 74 -29.66 -17.99 -29.00
CA ALA A 74 -29.42 -16.87 -29.91
C ALA A 74 -28.32 -17.18 -30.94
N GLU A 75 -27.24 -17.85 -30.53
CA GLU A 75 -26.19 -18.30 -31.45
C GLU A 75 -26.74 -19.27 -32.50
N SER A 76 -27.57 -20.21 -32.09
CA SER A 76 -28.21 -21.14 -33.04
C SER A 76 -29.16 -20.44 -34.01
N ARG A 77 -29.94 -19.44 -33.52
CA ARG A 77 -30.83 -18.62 -34.36
C ARG A 77 -30.05 -17.76 -35.32
N TYR A 78 -29.02 -17.09 -34.88
CA TYR A 78 -28.17 -16.26 -35.74
C TYR A 78 -27.53 -17.08 -36.83
N LYS A 79 -26.91 -18.24 -36.54
CA LYS A 79 -26.32 -19.16 -37.51
C LYS A 79 -27.33 -19.62 -38.56
N ARG A 80 -28.56 -19.99 -38.11
CA ARG A 80 -29.64 -20.36 -39.05
C ARG A 80 -30.03 -19.19 -39.93
N SER A 81 -30.11 -17.97 -39.42
CA SER A 81 -30.40 -16.78 -40.21
C SER A 81 -29.32 -16.48 -41.24
N GLU A 82 -28.03 -16.69 -40.89
CA GLU A 82 -26.93 -16.58 -41.88
C GLU A 82 -27.09 -17.57 -43.07
N GLU A 83 -27.42 -18.84 -42.74
CA GLU A 83 -27.65 -19.87 -43.77
C GLU A 83 -28.85 -19.53 -44.67
N LEU A 84 -29.96 -19.02 -44.10
CA LEU A 84 -31.17 -18.64 -44.80
C LEU A 84 -31.00 -17.38 -45.67
N VAL A 85 -30.23 -16.39 -45.23
CA VAL A 85 -29.90 -15.20 -46.02
C VAL A 85 -29.03 -15.58 -47.22
N ALA A 86 -28.06 -16.49 -47.02
CA ALA A 86 -27.21 -16.98 -48.13
C ALA A 86 -28.01 -17.67 -49.23
N GLN A 87 -29.18 -18.24 -48.88
CA GLN A 87 -30.13 -18.88 -49.76
C GLN A 87 -31.25 -17.95 -50.27
N ASN A 88 -31.22 -16.65 -49.88
CA ASN A 88 -32.25 -15.63 -50.14
C ASN A 88 -33.64 -15.94 -49.58
N PHE A 89 -33.75 -16.75 -48.55
CA PHE A 89 -35.02 -17.08 -47.89
C PHE A 89 -35.49 -16.04 -46.90
N ILE A 90 -34.59 -15.22 -46.33
CA ILE A 90 -34.94 -14.13 -45.43
C ILE A 90 -34.20 -12.83 -45.79
N SER A 91 -34.70 -11.70 -45.29
CA SER A 91 -34.09 -10.38 -45.56
C SER A 91 -32.81 -10.17 -44.78
N LYS A 92 -31.92 -9.27 -45.24
CA LYS A 92 -30.75 -8.82 -44.47
C LYS A 92 -31.14 -8.19 -43.14
N GLN A 93 -32.29 -7.47 -43.09
CA GLN A 93 -32.81 -6.91 -41.83
C GLN A 93 -33.06 -8.01 -40.79
N ALA A 94 -33.63 -9.15 -41.16
CA ALA A 94 -33.86 -10.26 -40.22
C ALA A 94 -32.53 -10.84 -39.69
N LEU A 95 -31.48 -10.87 -40.49
CA LEU A 95 -30.14 -11.25 -40.03
C LEU A 95 -29.56 -10.23 -39.06
N ASP A 96 -29.70 -8.92 -39.35
CA ASP A 96 -29.21 -7.85 -38.49
C ASP A 96 -29.92 -7.86 -37.14
N GLU A 97 -31.22 -8.14 -37.11
CA GLU A 97 -31.99 -8.32 -35.86
C GLU A 97 -31.50 -9.53 -35.06
N ALA A 98 -31.24 -10.67 -35.71
CA ALA A 98 -30.70 -11.86 -35.03
C ALA A 98 -29.30 -11.59 -34.47
N ARG A 99 -28.46 -10.82 -35.19
CA ARG A 99 -27.13 -10.41 -34.75
C ARG A 99 -27.23 -9.47 -33.53
N ALA A 100 -28.07 -8.44 -33.61
CA ALA A 100 -28.28 -7.51 -32.52
C ALA A 100 -28.72 -8.24 -31.23
N ASN A 101 -29.66 -9.19 -31.36
CA ASN A 101 -30.11 -10.01 -30.22
C ASN A 101 -28.99 -10.88 -29.65
N LEU A 102 -28.15 -11.48 -30.50
CA LEU A 102 -26.96 -12.23 -30.07
C LEU A 102 -26.01 -11.36 -29.28
N ASP A 103 -25.74 -10.15 -29.72
CA ASP A 103 -24.81 -9.23 -29.05
C ASP A 103 -25.36 -8.75 -27.70
N ILE A 104 -26.67 -8.53 -27.59
CA ILE A 104 -27.36 -8.22 -26.31
C ILE A 104 -27.17 -9.36 -25.31
N LEU A 105 -27.41 -10.61 -25.74
CA LEU A 105 -27.29 -11.77 -24.84
C LEU A 105 -25.85 -12.11 -24.45
N ARG A 106 -24.89 -11.82 -25.34
CA ARG A 106 -23.46 -11.86 -24.97
C ARG A 106 -23.12 -10.84 -23.89
N ALA A 107 -23.66 -9.62 -23.99
CA ALA A 107 -23.46 -8.60 -22.95
C ALA A 107 -24.08 -9.03 -21.62
N ARG A 108 -25.29 -9.59 -21.65
CA ARG A 108 -25.97 -10.12 -20.45
C ARG A 108 -25.17 -11.26 -19.80
N LEU A 109 -24.64 -12.20 -20.57
CA LEU A 109 -23.76 -13.25 -20.03
C LEU A 109 -22.56 -12.67 -19.29
N ARG A 110 -21.87 -11.68 -19.88
CA ARG A 110 -20.75 -11.01 -19.22
C ARG A 110 -21.16 -10.35 -17.91
N GLN A 111 -22.34 -9.74 -17.87
CA GLN A 111 -22.88 -9.12 -16.64
C GLN A 111 -23.09 -10.14 -15.53
N GLU A 112 -23.70 -11.29 -15.82
CA GLU A 112 -23.93 -12.35 -14.84
C GLU A 112 -22.60 -13.00 -14.38
N GLN A 113 -21.62 -13.12 -15.29
CA GLN A 113 -20.28 -13.60 -14.93
C GLN A 113 -19.59 -12.64 -13.94
N VAL A 114 -19.64 -11.34 -14.17
CA VAL A 114 -19.09 -10.35 -13.25
C VAL A 114 -19.81 -10.39 -11.89
N ALA A 115 -21.13 -10.58 -11.89
CA ALA A 115 -21.90 -10.71 -10.65
C ALA A 115 -21.47 -11.96 -9.85
N LEU A 116 -21.21 -13.07 -10.52
CA LEU A 116 -20.67 -14.29 -9.88
C LEU A 116 -19.24 -14.07 -9.37
N ASP A 117 -18.38 -13.43 -10.16
CA ASP A 117 -16.98 -13.18 -9.75
C ASP A 117 -16.90 -12.32 -8.48
N LYS A 118 -17.85 -11.38 -8.28
CA LYS A 118 -17.96 -10.55 -7.08
C LYS A 118 -18.33 -11.32 -5.82
N THR A 119 -18.81 -12.56 -5.93
CA THR A 119 -19.04 -13.43 -4.77
C THR A 119 -17.77 -13.99 -4.17
N VAL A 120 -16.63 -13.87 -4.86
CA VAL A 120 -15.32 -14.39 -4.44
C VAL A 120 -14.37 -13.26 -4.19
N ILE A 121 -14.11 -12.96 -2.92
CA ILE A 121 -13.25 -11.86 -2.51
C ILE A 121 -11.82 -12.35 -2.35
N ARG A 122 -10.90 -11.71 -3.06
CA ARG A 122 -9.49 -12.10 -3.15
C ARG A 122 -8.57 -11.02 -2.59
N ALA A 123 -7.38 -11.42 -2.15
CA ALA A 123 -6.33 -10.52 -1.74
C ALA A 123 -5.76 -9.74 -2.96
N PRO A 124 -5.77 -8.39 -2.97
CA PRO A 124 -5.26 -7.59 -4.09
C PRO A 124 -3.72 -7.60 -4.17
N PHE A 125 -3.05 -7.85 -3.06
CA PHE A 125 -1.59 -7.95 -2.94
C PHE A 125 -1.22 -9.00 -1.88
N ALA A 126 0.07 -9.35 -1.79
CA ALA A 126 0.56 -10.22 -0.72
C ALA A 126 0.59 -9.45 0.60
N ALA A 127 -0.08 -9.95 1.64
CA ALA A 127 -0.30 -9.24 2.89
C ALA A 127 -0.35 -10.17 4.10
N LEU A 128 -0.22 -9.58 5.29
CA LEU A 128 -0.63 -10.20 6.54
C LEU A 128 -2.11 -9.89 6.76
N VAL A 129 -2.88 -10.91 7.12
CA VAL A 129 -4.32 -10.78 7.40
C VAL A 129 -4.49 -10.30 8.84
N GLY A 130 -5.27 -9.26 9.03
CA GLY A 130 -5.65 -8.75 10.35
C GLY A 130 -6.73 -9.62 11.04
N LEU A 131 -7.35 -9.04 12.07
CA LEU A 131 -8.48 -9.67 12.75
C LEU A 131 -9.74 -9.55 11.89
N ARG A 132 -10.51 -10.61 11.80
CA ARG A 132 -11.78 -10.64 11.09
C ARG A 132 -12.88 -9.91 11.87
N GLN A 133 -13.76 -9.24 11.14
CA GLN A 133 -14.92 -8.57 11.74
C GLN A 133 -16.22 -9.34 11.49
N VAL A 134 -16.12 -10.49 10.80
CA VAL A 134 -17.28 -11.27 10.35
C VAL A 134 -17.07 -12.75 10.62
N SER A 135 -18.16 -13.52 10.59
CA SER A 135 -18.17 -14.96 10.80
C SER A 135 -18.86 -15.71 9.63
N PRO A 136 -18.51 -16.98 9.40
CA PRO A 136 -19.25 -17.81 8.46
C PRO A 136 -20.74 -17.84 8.81
N GLY A 137 -21.61 -17.72 7.81
CA GLY A 137 -23.06 -17.65 7.98
C GLY A 137 -23.61 -16.22 8.21
N ALA A 138 -22.78 -15.23 8.52
CA ALA A 138 -23.21 -13.84 8.64
C ALA A 138 -23.68 -13.30 7.28
N TYR A 139 -24.70 -12.46 7.31
CA TYR A 139 -25.10 -11.65 6.15
C TYR A 139 -24.33 -10.35 6.17
N VAL A 140 -23.77 -9.96 5.03
CA VAL A 140 -23.00 -8.73 4.86
C VAL A 140 -23.59 -7.90 3.71
N ASN A 141 -23.56 -6.59 3.88
CA ASN A 141 -23.98 -5.65 2.86
C ASN A 141 -22.76 -5.17 2.08
N LYS A 142 -22.99 -4.65 0.89
CA LYS A 142 -21.97 -3.98 0.10
C LYS A 142 -21.29 -2.86 0.93
N GLY A 143 -19.97 -2.94 1.04
CA GLY A 143 -19.16 -1.95 1.75
C GLY A 143 -18.89 -2.26 3.22
N ASP A 144 -19.47 -3.33 3.80
CA ASP A 144 -19.17 -3.75 5.18
C ASP A 144 -17.69 -4.18 5.31
N ASP A 145 -17.08 -3.85 6.44
CA ASP A 145 -15.70 -4.23 6.71
C ASP A 145 -15.61 -5.73 7.04
N LEU A 146 -14.81 -6.47 6.27
CA LEU A 146 -14.61 -7.90 6.48
C LEU A 146 -13.32 -8.20 7.26
N VAL A 147 -12.21 -7.72 6.73
CA VAL A 147 -10.87 -7.93 7.29
C VAL A 147 -9.88 -6.93 6.70
N ARG A 148 -8.92 -6.50 7.51
CA ARG A 148 -7.82 -5.66 7.07
C ARG A 148 -6.66 -6.50 6.55
N LEU A 149 -6.03 -6.04 5.48
CA LEU A 149 -4.81 -6.60 4.91
C LEU A 149 -3.71 -5.53 4.92
N ASP A 150 -2.56 -5.88 5.46
CA ASP A 150 -1.39 -5.01 5.49
C ASP A 150 -0.19 -5.70 4.82
N ALA A 151 0.39 -5.06 3.79
CA ALA A 151 1.63 -5.52 3.17
C ALA A 151 2.81 -5.12 4.07
N ILE A 152 3.38 -6.10 4.79
CA ILE A 152 4.42 -5.87 5.79
C ILE A 152 5.81 -6.33 5.37
N GLY A 153 6.00 -6.89 4.18
CA GLY A 153 7.31 -7.32 3.69
C GLY A 153 8.30 -6.17 3.54
N ASN A 154 7.78 -5.02 3.14
CA ASN A 154 8.42 -3.72 3.26
C ASN A 154 7.49 -2.80 4.04
N LEU A 155 8.08 -1.84 4.74
CA LEU A 155 7.33 -0.79 5.42
C LEU A 155 7.82 0.58 4.92
N LYS A 156 6.98 1.58 5.07
CA LYS A 156 7.34 2.98 4.87
C LYS A 156 7.48 3.63 6.24
N LEU A 157 8.59 4.29 6.49
CA LEU A 157 8.72 5.19 7.62
C LEU A 157 8.33 6.59 7.14
N GLU A 158 7.34 7.18 7.76
CA GLU A 158 6.93 8.56 7.51
C GLU A 158 7.46 9.43 8.65
N VAL A 159 8.27 10.44 8.28
CA VAL A 159 8.98 11.31 9.21
C VAL A 159 8.70 12.76 8.85
N PRO A 160 8.27 13.61 9.80
CA PRO A 160 8.26 15.05 9.61
C PRO A 160 9.70 15.60 9.69
N VAL A 161 10.14 16.31 8.67
CA VAL A 161 11.46 16.93 8.61
C VAL A 161 11.28 18.44 8.49
N PRO A 162 11.92 19.27 9.34
CA PRO A 162 11.87 20.72 9.22
C PRO A 162 12.34 21.22 7.85
N GLU A 163 11.66 22.25 7.31
CA GLU A 163 11.96 22.81 5.98
C GLU A 163 13.42 23.25 5.81
N THR A 164 14.07 23.64 6.90
CA THR A 164 15.48 24.05 6.91
C THR A 164 16.44 22.96 6.46
N TYR A 165 16.07 21.68 6.62
CA TYR A 165 16.86 20.54 6.19
C TYR A 165 16.51 20.05 4.77
N LEU A 166 15.43 20.58 4.17
CA LEU A 166 14.95 20.15 2.87
C LEU A 166 16.02 20.20 1.75
N PRO A 167 16.89 21.23 1.66
CA PRO A 167 17.95 21.27 0.66
C PRO A 167 18.96 20.11 0.75
N LEU A 168 19.07 19.50 1.92
CA LEU A 168 20.02 18.41 2.20
C LEU A 168 19.37 17.02 2.08
N VAL A 169 18.04 16.93 2.10
CA VAL A 169 17.31 15.68 1.98
C VAL A 169 17.05 15.38 0.50
N ARG A 170 17.44 14.19 0.05
CA ARG A 170 17.27 13.74 -1.33
C ARG A 170 16.79 12.31 -1.42
N ILE A 171 16.12 11.96 -2.50
CA ILE A 171 15.74 10.58 -2.78
C ILE A 171 17.01 9.73 -2.85
N GLY A 172 16.95 8.53 -2.24
CA GLY A 172 18.09 7.63 -2.12
C GLY A 172 18.96 7.86 -0.87
N LEU A 173 18.74 8.93 -0.10
CA LEU A 173 19.48 9.20 1.13
C LEU A 173 19.33 8.00 2.09
N PRO A 174 20.44 7.38 2.55
CA PRO A 174 20.38 6.29 3.51
C PRO A 174 19.94 6.83 4.87
N ILE A 175 19.10 6.06 5.54
CA ILE A 175 18.68 6.30 6.92
C ILE A 175 18.91 5.06 7.77
N THR A 176 19.22 5.30 9.02
CA THR A 176 19.23 4.26 10.06
C THR A 176 18.10 4.54 11.04
N LEU A 177 17.39 3.52 11.44
CA LEU A 177 16.30 3.66 12.42
C LEU A 177 16.45 2.68 13.56
N THR A 178 16.04 3.13 14.73
CA THR A 178 15.92 2.34 15.94
C THR A 178 14.49 2.40 16.45
N ILE A 179 14.02 1.32 17.08
CA ILE A 179 12.66 1.18 17.55
C ILE A 179 12.72 0.79 19.03
N ASP A 180 12.04 1.55 19.87
CA ASP A 180 12.08 1.34 21.31
C ASP A 180 11.55 -0.05 21.73
N ALA A 181 10.62 -0.62 20.95
CA ALA A 181 10.09 -1.96 21.15
C ALA A 181 11.08 -3.10 20.80
N LEU A 182 12.20 -2.79 20.10
CA LEU A 182 13.23 -3.74 19.67
C LEU A 182 14.63 -3.22 20.07
N PRO A 183 14.94 -3.17 21.37
CA PRO A 183 16.18 -2.58 21.85
C PRO A 183 17.40 -3.32 21.32
N GLY A 184 18.44 -2.55 20.97
CA GLY A 184 19.69 -3.07 20.41
C GLY A 184 19.64 -3.48 18.95
N GLN A 185 18.50 -3.34 18.27
CA GLN A 185 18.38 -3.58 16.84
C GLN A 185 18.33 -2.27 16.07
N SER A 186 19.08 -2.20 14.99
CA SER A 186 19.02 -1.10 14.03
C SER A 186 18.56 -1.62 12.67
N PHE A 187 17.75 -0.84 11.99
CA PHE A 187 17.26 -1.16 10.66
C PHE A 187 17.72 -0.07 9.70
N SER A 188 17.99 -0.44 8.46
CA SER A 188 18.39 0.50 7.42
C SER A 188 17.28 0.67 6.40
N GLY A 189 17.22 1.88 5.84
CA GLY A 189 16.31 2.21 4.76
C GLY A 189 16.85 3.31 3.88
N LYS A 190 16.07 3.69 2.89
CA LYS A 190 16.40 4.80 1.98
C LYS A 190 15.18 5.68 1.78
N VAL A 191 15.41 6.99 1.75
CA VAL A 191 14.38 7.96 1.35
C VAL A 191 13.92 7.63 -0.07
N HIS A 192 12.61 7.47 -0.26
CA HIS A 192 12.04 7.17 -1.57
C HIS A 192 11.06 8.23 -2.06
N ALA A 193 10.50 9.03 -1.15
CA ALA A 193 9.60 10.12 -1.50
C ALA A 193 9.71 11.29 -0.51
N ILE A 194 9.55 12.48 -1.01
CA ILE A 194 9.48 13.74 -0.26
C ILE A 194 8.18 14.40 -0.69
N ASP A 195 7.34 14.78 0.27
CA ASP A 195 6.09 15.48 -0.02
C ASP A 195 6.42 16.84 -0.68
N PRO A 196 5.80 17.21 -1.80
CA PRO A 196 6.03 18.51 -2.42
C PRO A 196 5.45 19.68 -1.63
N VAL A 197 4.65 19.42 -0.59
CA VAL A 197 3.97 20.44 0.21
C VAL A 197 4.59 20.52 1.59
N VAL A 198 4.93 21.72 2.01
CA VAL A 198 5.32 22.04 3.39
C VAL A 198 4.05 22.28 4.20
N ASP A 199 3.92 21.66 5.35
CA ASP A 199 2.83 21.93 6.27
C ASP A 199 3.00 23.36 6.85
N PRO A 200 2.04 24.28 6.62
CA PRO A 200 2.20 25.69 7.00
C PRO A 200 2.16 25.93 8.52
N VAL A 201 1.60 24.99 9.28
CA VAL A 201 1.48 25.11 10.74
C VAL A 201 2.73 24.62 11.44
N SER A 202 3.18 23.42 11.08
CA SER A 202 4.35 22.80 11.70
C SER A 202 5.66 23.15 11.02
N ARG A 203 5.64 23.73 9.81
CA ARG A 203 6.79 24.00 8.93
C ARG A 203 7.65 22.76 8.66
N ASN A 204 6.99 21.60 8.60
CA ASN A 204 7.65 20.34 8.31
C ASN A 204 7.24 19.82 6.94
N VAL A 205 8.14 19.09 6.31
CA VAL A 205 7.88 18.31 5.09
C VAL A 205 7.82 16.84 5.47
N ARG A 206 6.83 16.12 4.98
CA ARG A 206 6.75 14.67 5.18
C ARG A 206 7.71 13.95 4.25
N VAL A 207 8.64 13.23 4.82
CA VAL A 207 9.60 12.40 4.10
C VAL A 207 9.27 10.93 4.35
N ARG A 208 9.24 10.14 3.29
CA ARG A 208 9.02 8.70 3.38
C ARG A 208 10.27 7.95 3.00
N ALA A 209 10.64 7.01 3.84
CA ALA A 209 11.72 6.07 3.56
C ALA A 209 11.20 4.64 3.53
N ARG A 210 11.73 3.82 2.63
CA ARG A 210 11.39 2.41 2.53
C ARG A 210 12.32 1.58 3.38
N ILE A 211 11.75 0.69 4.18
CA ILE A 211 12.45 -0.16 5.14
C ILE A 211 12.12 -1.62 4.82
N ALA A 212 13.13 -2.44 4.60
CA ALA A 212 12.94 -3.87 4.40
C ALA A 212 12.59 -4.56 5.74
N ASN A 213 11.61 -5.47 5.71
CA ASN A 213 11.16 -6.19 6.90
C ASN A 213 11.07 -7.72 6.63
N PRO A 214 12.17 -8.37 6.22
CA PRO A 214 12.15 -9.77 5.80
C PRO A 214 11.76 -10.74 6.92
N LYS A 215 12.01 -10.37 8.18
CA LYS A 215 11.66 -11.18 9.37
C LYS A 215 10.27 -10.86 9.92
N GLY A 216 9.54 -9.88 9.38
CA GLY A 216 8.22 -9.47 9.85
C GLY A 216 8.19 -8.91 11.29
N GLN A 217 9.35 -8.48 11.83
CA GLN A 217 9.48 -7.96 13.20
C GLN A 217 8.89 -6.56 13.34
N LEU A 218 8.99 -5.78 12.29
CA LEU A 218 8.43 -4.44 12.24
C LEU A 218 6.93 -4.52 11.94
N LYS A 219 6.14 -3.71 12.66
CA LYS A 219 4.68 -3.64 12.45
C LYS A 219 4.26 -2.22 12.11
N PRO A 220 3.28 -2.04 11.24
CA PRO A 220 2.64 -0.74 11.04
C PRO A 220 2.15 -0.18 12.36
N GLY A 221 2.29 1.13 12.57
CA GLY A 221 1.96 1.82 13.81
C GLY A 221 3.09 1.91 14.84
N MET A 222 4.20 1.21 14.66
CA MET A 222 5.37 1.40 15.52
C MET A 222 6.03 2.75 15.26
N PHE A 223 6.49 3.41 16.32
CA PHE A 223 7.31 4.61 16.22
C PHE A 223 8.78 4.21 16.11
N ALA A 224 9.49 4.97 15.27
CA ALA A 224 10.91 4.78 15.05
C ALA A 224 11.67 6.11 15.13
N ARG A 225 12.86 6.08 15.73
CA ARG A 225 13.82 7.18 15.67
C ARG A 225 14.68 6.98 14.43
N ALA A 226 14.60 7.88 13.50
CA ALA A 226 15.39 7.87 12.28
C ALA A 226 16.57 8.83 12.40
N THR A 227 17.74 8.37 11.99
CA THR A 227 18.95 9.18 11.85
C THR A 227 19.36 9.15 10.39
N ALA A 228 19.50 10.32 9.79
CA ALA A 228 20.05 10.49 8.45
C ALA A 228 21.37 11.26 8.54
N ASP A 229 22.39 10.74 7.85
CA ASP A 229 23.62 11.50 7.62
C ASP A 229 23.41 12.36 6.36
N LEU A 230 23.32 13.64 6.55
CA LEU A 230 23.07 14.61 5.46
C LEU A 230 24.31 14.89 4.62
N GLY A 231 25.45 14.31 4.97
CA GLY A 231 26.73 14.62 4.37
C GLY A 231 27.27 15.99 4.84
N GLY A 232 28.31 16.46 4.20
CA GLY A 232 28.98 17.72 4.59
C GLY A 232 29.94 17.46 5.74
N LYS A 233 31.00 16.68 5.46
CA LYS A 233 32.13 16.63 6.36
C LYS A 233 32.78 18.03 6.40
N THR A 234 32.26 18.90 7.25
CA THR A 234 32.90 20.16 7.54
C THR A 234 33.98 19.86 8.57
N SER A 235 35.22 20.14 8.23
CA SER A 235 36.32 20.12 9.21
C SER A 235 36.03 21.18 10.27
N ALA A 236 35.56 20.74 11.41
CA ALA A 236 35.31 21.63 12.54
C ALA A 236 36.37 21.42 13.62
N ILE A 237 36.70 22.52 14.28
CA ILE A 237 37.52 22.51 15.46
C ILE A 237 36.66 22.11 16.64
N LEU A 238 36.94 20.91 17.18
CA LEU A 238 36.24 20.42 18.37
C LEU A 238 37.05 20.82 19.61
N LEU A 239 36.39 21.55 20.50
CA LEU A 239 36.95 21.92 21.79
C LEU A 239 36.16 21.26 22.90
N PRO A 240 36.80 20.70 23.92
CA PRO A 240 36.09 20.25 25.12
C PRO A 240 35.37 21.44 25.79
N GLU A 241 34.20 21.23 26.32
CA GLU A 241 33.40 22.25 26.96
C GLU A 241 34.16 22.97 28.10
N GLN A 242 35.08 22.28 28.74
CA GLN A 242 35.91 22.78 29.84
C GLN A 242 36.88 23.94 29.45
N VAL A 243 37.18 24.12 28.16
CA VAL A 243 38.05 25.18 27.69
C VAL A 243 37.30 26.44 27.25
N ILE A 244 35.97 26.38 27.27
CA ILE A 244 35.08 27.49 26.92
C ILE A 244 34.84 28.33 28.19
N VAL A 245 35.22 29.58 28.15
CA VAL A 245 34.97 30.51 29.26
C VAL A 245 33.78 31.41 28.91
N PRO A 246 32.61 31.20 29.52
CA PRO A 246 31.45 32.05 29.28
C PRO A 246 31.63 33.41 29.90
N ARG A 247 31.34 34.49 29.15
CA ARG A 247 31.30 35.87 29.62
C ARG A 247 29.96 36.51 29.23
N PRO A 248 29.56 37.63 29.85
CA PRO A 248 28.29 38.28 29.51
C PRO A 248 28.13 38.72 28.06
N ASP A 249 29.25 38.92 27.36
CA ASP A 249 29.36 39.36 25.96
C ASP A 249 29.62 38.21 24.96
N GLY A 250 29.78 36.94 25.44
CA GLY A 250 29.98 35.78 24.58
C GLY A 250 30.86 34.68 25.19
N ASN A 251 31.07 33.63 24.41
CA ASN A 251 31.95 32.52 24.79
C ASN A 251 33.36 32.74 24.22
N TYR A 252 34.37 32.61 25.08
CA TYR A 252 35.76 32.85 24.74
C TYR A 252 36.62 31.60 24.92
N VAL A 253 37.63 31.49 24.10
CA VAL A 253 38.68 30.48 24.19
C VAL A 253 40.04 31.19 24.14
N PHE A 254 40.98 30.85 25.05
CA PHE A 254 42.31 31.39 25.07
C PHE A 254 43.25 30.57 24.22
N LEU A 255 43.94 31.22 23.28
CA LEU A 255 45.02 30.61 22.49
C LEU A 255 46.35 30.90 23.18
N ALA A 256 47.16 29.86 23.38
CA ALA A 256 48.55 30.05 23.74
C ALA A 256 49.32 30.32 22.44
N VAL A 257 49.96 31.46 22.37
CA VAL A 257 50.88 31.84 21.29
C VAL A 257 52.30 31.65 21.85
N ASP A 258 53.11 30.84 21.17
CA ASP A 258 54.52 30.64 21.49
C ASP A 258 55.34 31.86 21.09
#